data_76cd48574460fa989ab82288918e1272
#
_entry.id   76cd48574460fa989ab82288918e1272
#
_cell.length_a   1.000
_cell.length_b   1.000
_cell.length_c   1.000
_cell.angle_alpha   90.00
_cell.angle_beta   90.00
_cell.angle_gamma   90.00
#
_symmetry.space_group_name_H-M   'P 1'
#
loop_
_entity.id
_entity.type
_entity.pdbx_description
1 polymer ?
#
loop_
_entity_poly.entity_id
_entity_poly.type
_entity_poly.pdbx_seq_one_letter_code
_entity_poly.pdbx_strand_id
1 'polypeptide(L)'
;MKSLLKISVLIDMVSESLGKLAGYLVLICCLVSAGNAMVRYAFNYSSNGWLEIQWYMFAFIVLIGASYTLRMNEHVRVDIIYGAIAPRTRLWVDIIGIVMFLLPACFYLAWLCWPMFTLSWHQNEVSSNAGGLIRWPVKLIIFAGFALLVFQGISELIKRVGALKGLYALDTKYEKPLQ
;
A
#
# COMPACT_ATOMS: atom_id res chain seq x y z
N MET A 1 1.63 10.70 24.80
CA MET A 1 1.99 9.34 24.34
C MET A 1 0.78 8.41 24.24
N LYS A 2 -0.04 8.25 25.33
CA LYS A 2 -1.24 7.40 25.28
C LYS A 2 -2.25 7.79 24.18
N SER A 3 -2.48 9.09 23.96
CA SER A 3 -3.35 9.58 22.89
C SER A 3 -2.79 9.30 21.48
N LEU A 4 -1.49 9.44 21.30
CA LEU A 4 -0.83 9.11 20.01
C LEU A 4 -0.92 7.61 19.70
N LEU A 5 -0.79 6.74 20.70
CA LEU A 5 -0.98 5.31 20.51
C LEU A 5 -2.43 4.95 20.12
N LYS A 6 -3.44 5.69 20.62
CA LYS A 6 -4.82 5.49 20.17
C LYS A 6 -5.01 5.87 18.69
N ILE A 7 -4.37 6.96 18.25
CA ILE A 7 -4.38 7.35 16.82
C ILE A 7 -3.69 6.27 15.96
N SER A 8 -2.56 5.76 16.42
CA SER A 8 -1.86 4.66 15.74
C SER A 8 -2.77 3.43 15.56
N VAL A 9 -3.52 3.03 16.59
CA VAL A 9 -4.47 1.91 16.51
C VAL A 9 -5.57 2.18 15.47
N LEU A 10 -6.08 3.42 15.39
CA LEU A 10 -7.09 3.77 14.39
C LEU A 10 -6.54 3.65 12.95
N ILE A 11 -5.33 4.16 12.71
CA ILE A 11 -4.66 4.04 11.41
C ILE A 11 -4.44 2.55 11.06
N ASP A 12 -4.00 1.76 12.04
CA ASP A 12 -3.76 0.33 11.87
C ASP A 12 -5.05 -0.42 11.50
N MET A 13 -6.20 -0.08 12.09
CA MET A 13 -7.50 -0.68 11.74
C MET A 13 -7.89 -0.36 10.29
N VAL A 14 -7.67 0.88 9.85
CA VAL A 14 -7.93 1.27 8.45
C VAL A 14 -7.05 0.47 7.50
N SER A 15 -5.74 0.42 7.75
CA SER A 15 -4.79 -0.33 6.91
C SER A 15 -5.12 -1.83 6.88
N GLU A 16 -5.56 -2.42 8.01
CA GLU A 16 -5.99 -3.82 8.08
C GLU A 16 -7.24 -4.09 7.23
N SER A 17 -8.24 -3.24 7.34
CA SER A 17 -9.49 -3.39 6.58
C SER A 17 -9.24 -3.29 5.07
N LEU A 18 -8.41 -2.32 4.67
CA LEU A 18 -8.03 -2.12 3.28
C LEU A 18 -7.13 -3.25 2.75
N GLY A 19 -6.23 -3.78 3.59
CA GLY A 19 -5.41 -4.95 3.26
C GLY A 19 -6.25 -6.21 3.02
N LYS A 20 -7.26 -6.47 3.86
CA LYS A 20 -8.21 -7.57 3.66
C LYS A 20 -8.99 -7.39 2.35
N LEU A 21 -9.45 -6.16 2.06
CA LEU A 21 -10.11 -5.85 0.79
C LEU A 21 -9.17 -6.11 -0.40
N ALA A 22 -7.91 -5.69 -0.31
CA ALA A 22 -6.91 -5.97 -1.35
C ALA A 22 -6.73 -7.49 -1.57
N GLY A 23 -6.73 -8.28 -0.51
CA GLY A 23 -6.69 -9.76 -0.60
C GLY A 23 -7.88 -10.35 -1.37
N TYR A 24 -9.12 -9.88 -1.11
CA TYR A 24 -10.29 -10.30 -1.89
C TYR A 24 -10.23 -9.84 -3.35
N LEU A 25 -9.68 -8.65 -3.61
CA LEU A 25 -9.53 -8.16 -4.98
C LEU A 25 -8.57 -9.01 -5.81
N VAL A 26 -7.58 -9.69 -5.20
CA VAL A 26 -6.73 -10.64 -5.93
C VAL A 26 -7.57 -11.75 -6.54
N LEU A 27 -8.47 -12.37 -5.75
CA LEU A 27 -9.36 -13.41 -6.24
C LEU A 27 -10.29 -12.88 -7.35
N ILE A 28 -10.89 -11.72 -7.14
CA ILE A 28 -11.78 -11.09 -8.13
C ILE A 28 -11.00 -10.80 -9.43
N CYS A 29 -9.79 -10.28 -9.33
CA CYS A 29 -8.94 -10.02 -10.49
C CYS A 29 -8.65 -11.29 -11.29
N CYS A 30 -8.33 -12.40 -10.61
CA CYS A 30 -8.14 -13.71 -11.24
C CYS A 30 -9.41 -14.21 -11.94
N LEU A 31 -10.58 -14.08 -11.29
CA LEU A 31 -11.87 -14.49 -11.87
C LEU A 31 -12.24 -13.66 -13.11
N VAL A 32 -12.01 -12.33 -13.05
CA VAL A 32 -12.23 -11.44 -14.20
C VAL A 32 -11.30 -11.81 -15.36
N SER A 33 -10.03 -12.10 -15.07
CA SER A 33 -9.06 -12.51 -16.08
C SER A 33 -9.45 -13.83 -16.74
N ALA A 34 -9.80 -14.85 -15.94
CA ALA A 34 -10.25 -16.14 -16.42
C ALA A 34 -11.54 -16.03 -17.23
N GLY A 35 -12.53 -15.27 -16.72
CA GLY A 35 -13.80 -15.02 -17.42
C GLY A 35 -13.60 -14.31 -18.76
N ASN A 36 -12.75 -13.28 -18.81
CA ASN A 36 -12.43 -12.60 -20.08
C ASN A 36 -11.76 -13.55 -21.08
N ALA A 37 -10.88 -14.43 -20.62
CA ALA A 37 -10.26 -15.44 -21.47
C ALA A 37 -11.30 -16.44 -22.02
N MET A 38 -12.22 -16.93 -21.19
CA MET A 38 -13.29 -17.84 -21.61
C MET A 38 -14.20 -17.20 -22.66
N VAL A 39 -14.66 -15.97 -22.42
CA VAL A 39 -15.51 -15.22 -23.37
C VAL A 39 -14.78 -15.02 -24.69
N ARG A 40 -13.50 -14.67 -24.65
CA ARG A 40 -12.67 -14.50 -25.85
C ARG A 40 -12.57 -15.77 -26.68
N TYR A 41 -12.37 -16.92 -26.03
CA TYR A 41 -12.27 -18.20 -26.73
C TYR A 41 -13.61 -18.73 -27.24
N ALA A 42 -14.68 -18.58 -26.44
CA ALA A 42 -16.01 -19.13 -26.80
C ALA A 42 -16.76 -18.25 -27.83
N PHE A 43 -16.60 -16.93 -27.76
CA PHE A 43 -17.42 -15.99 -28.53
C PHE A 43 -16.61 -15.10 -29.47
N ASN A 44 -15.28 -15.25 -29.55
CA ASN A 44 -14.36 -14.36 -30.27
C ASN A 44 -14.57 -12.88 -29.95
N TYR A 45 -15.02 -12.59 -28.71
CA TYR A 45 -15.30 -11.25 -28.22
C TYR A 45 -14.31 -10.87 -27.12
N SER A 46 -13.70 -9.69 -27.26
CA SER A 46 -12.80 -9.13 -26.26
C SER A 46 -13.09 -7.65 -26.08
N SER A 47 -13.11 -7.18 -24.84
CA SER A 47 -13.25 -5.76 -24.51
C SER A 47 -12.02 -5.26 -23.76
N ASN A 48 -11.47 -4.13 -24.20
CA ASN A 48 -10.37 -3.47 -23.49
C ASN A 48 -10.78 -3.01 -22.08
N GLY A 49 -12.06 -2.69 -21.86
CA GLY A 49 -12.56 -2.34 -20.53
C GLY A 49 -12.34 -3.44 -19.49
N TRP A 50 -12.44 -4.73 -19.84
CA TRP A 50 -12.13 -5.85 -18.94
C TRP A 50 -10.64 -5.91 -18.56
N LEU A 51 -9.75 -5.58 -19.49
CA LEU A 51 -8.32 -5.51 -19.22
C LEU A 51 -7.99 -4.30 -18.33
N GLU A 52 -8.60 -3.15 -18.60
CA GLU A 52 -8.37 -1.94 -17.83
C GLU A 52 -8.86 -2.06 -16.39
N ILE A 53 -10.03 -2.69 -16.14
CA ILE A 53 -10.51 -2.89 -14.77
C ILE A 53 -9.58 -3.80 -13.96
N GLN A 54 -8.91 -4.77 -14.61
CA GLN A 54 -7.89 -5.59 -13.95
C GLN A 54 -6.69 -4.72 -13.53
N TRP A 55 -6.24 -3.78 -14.37
CA TRP A 55 -5.16 -2.85 -14.02
C TRP A 55 -5.55 -1.94 -12.85
N TYR A 56 -6.82 -1.49 -12.79
CA TYR A 56 -7.32 -0.67 -11.68
C TYR A 56 -7.35 -1.46 -10.37
N MET A 57 -7.82 -2.71 -10.42
CA MET A 57 -7.78 -3.60 -9.26
C MET A 57 -6.34 -3.88 -8.83
N PHE A 58 -5.44 -4.13 -9.78
CA PHE A 58 -4.02 -4.35 -9.49
C PHE A 58 -3.36 -3.11 -8.86
N ALA A 59 -3.65 -1.92 -9.37
CA ALA A 59 -3.19 -0.67 -8.78
C ALA A 59 -3.67 -0.52 -7.32
N PHE A 60 -4.93 -0.87 -7.04
CA PHE A 60 -5.47 -0.90 -5.67
C PHE A 60 -4.72 -1.91 -4.78
N ILE A 61 -4.57 -3.14 -5.25
CA ILE A 61 -3.89 -4.22 -4.50
C ILE A 61 -2.48 -3.79 -4.10
N VAL A 62 -1.71 -3.24 -5.03
CA VAL A 62 -0.32 -2.86 -4.78
C VAL A 62 -0.22 -1.60 -3.92
N LEU A 63 -0.91 -0.52 -4.29
CA LEU A 63 -0.71 0.79 -3.66
C LEU A 63 -1.41 0.89 -2.30
N ILE A 64 -2.63 0.41 -2.21
CA ILE A 64 -3.38 0.42 -0.95
C ILE A 64 -2.90 -0.70 -0.03
N GLY A 65 -2.62 -1.89 -0.59
CA GLY A 65 -2.06 -3.02 0.15
C GLY A 65 -0.69 -2.74 0.76
N ALA A 66 0.12 -1.85 0.17
CA ALA A 66 1.44 -1.50 0.69
C ALA A 66 1.40 -0.95 2.13
N SER A 67 0.35 -0.23 2.52
CA SER A 67 0.18 0.26 3.90
C SER A 67 -0.02 -0.91 4.89
N TYR A 68 -0.76 -1.94 4.50
CA TYR A 68 -0.94 -3.17 5.28
C TYR A 68 0.39 -3.95 5.40
N THR A 69 1.13 -4.11 4.31
CA THR A 69 2.44 -4.76 4.31
C THR A 69 3.44 -4.03 5.22
N LEU A 70 3.41 -2.68 5.23
CA LEU A 70 4.22 -1.88 6.14
C LEU A 70 3.85 -2.15 7.61
N ARG A 71 2.55 -2.22 7.92
CA ARG A 71 2.04 -2.53 9.26
C ARG A 71 2.47 -3.92 9.72
N MET A 72 2.36 -4.93 8.85
CA MET A 72 2.75 -6.32 9.15
C MET A 72 4.27 -6.52 9.21
N ASN A 73 5.03 -5.48 8.85
CA ASN A 73 6.49 -5.51 8.84
C ASN A 73 7.08 -6.57 7.87
N GLU A 74 6.35 -6.88 6.80
CA GLU A 74 6.68 -7.91 5.80
C GLU A 74 7.45 -7.37 4.58
N HIS A 75 8.04 -6.20 4.69
CA HIS A 75 8.92 -5.69 3.63
C HIS A 75 10.22 -6.46 3.57
N VAL A 76 10.71 -6.70 2.35
CA VAL A 76 12.03 -7.30 2.13
C VAL A 76 13.10 -6.46 2.80
N ARG A 77 13.92 -7.08 3.66
CA ARG A 77 15.00 -6.47 4.40
C ARG A 77 16.34 -7.12 4.07
N VAL A 78 17.42 -6.39 4.27
CA VAL A 78 18.76 -6.97 4.15
C VAL A 78 19.07 -7.72 5.44
N ASP A 79 18.70 -8.99 5.48
CA ASP A 79 18.71 -9.85 6.67
C ASP A 79 20.10 -10.00 7.29
N ILE A 80 21.14 -10.00 6.46
CA ILE A 80 22.53 -10.13 6.92
C ILE A 80 22.90 -9.00 7.90
N ILE A 81 22.49 -7.77 7.58
CA ILE A 81 22.77 -6.60 8.44
C ILE A 81 21.79 -6.58 9.62
N TYR A 82 20.50 -6.78 9.33
CA TYR A 82 19.44 -6.65 10.33
C TYR A 82 19.50 -7.72 11.40
N GLY A 83 19.92 -8.96 11.03
CA GLY A 83 20.12 -10.07 11.98
C GLY A 83 21.28 -9.89 12.94
N ALA A 84 22.32 -9.15 12.53
CA ALA A 84 23.55 -8.96 13.33
C ALA A 84 23.46 -7.85 14.39
N ILE A 85 22.49 -6.93 14.29
CA ILE A 85 22.39 -5.76 15.18
C ILE A 85 21.45 -6.00 16.36
N ALA A 86 21.74 -5.33 17.50
CA ALA A 86 20.95 -5.42 18.71
C ALA A 86 19.51 -4.90 18.53
N PRO A 87 18.50 -5.43 19.26
CA PRO A 87 17.10 -5.04 19.10
C PRO A 87 16.83 -3.53 19.23
N ARG A 88 17.55 -2.85 20.15
CA ARG A 88 17.41 -1.41 20.33
C ARG A 88 17.98 -0.61 19.14
N THR A 89 19.06 -1.10 18.54
CA THR A 89 19.65 -0.48 17.33
C THR A 89 18.74 -0.66 16.12
N ARG A 90 18.04 -1.80 16.00
CA ARG A 90 17.02 -2.02 14.96
C ARG A 90 15.94 -0.96 15.01
N LEU A 91 15.42 -0.64 16.21
CA LEU A 91 14.41 0.41 16.38
C LEU A 91 14.90 1.78 15.87
N TRP A 92 16.18 2.12 16.14
CA TRP A 92 16.77 3.37 15.64
C TRP A 92 16.93 3.37 14.11
N VAL A 93 17.39 2.28 13.53
CA VAL A 93 17.50 2.11 12.07
C VAL A 93 16.13 2.28 11.41
N ASP A 94 15.09 1.65 11.97
CA ASP A 94 13.72 1.78 11.47
C ASP A 94 13.21 3.22 11.58
N ILE A 95 13.43 3.90 12.71
CA ILE A 95 13.00 5.30 12.90
C ILE A 95 13.67 6.20 11.87
N ILE A 96 14.99 6.06 11.69
CA ILE A 96 15.74 6.85 10.70
C ILE A 96 15.23 6.54 9.29
N GLY A 97 15.02 5.27 8.94
CA GLY A 97 14.48 4.85 7.66
C GLY A 97 13.10 5.44 7.36
N ILE A 98 12.20 5.42 8.35
CA ILE A 98 10.87 6.01 8.22
C ILE A 98 10.96 7.53 8.02
N VAL A 99 11.72 8.24 8.87
CA VAL A 99 11.76 9.72 8.88
C VAL A 99 12.53 10.27 7.69
N MET A 100 13.66 9.66 7.30
CA MET A 100 14.54 10.21 6.28
C MET A 100 14.19 9.74 4.86
N PHE A 101 13.57 8.58 4.71
CA PHE A 101 13.29 8.00 3.39
C PHE A 101 11.80 7.80 3.15
N LEU A 102 11.10 7.03 3.98
CA LEU A 102 9.72 6.66 3.71
C LEU A 102 8.78 7.87 3.71
N LEU A 103 8.77 8.65 4.80
CA LEU A 103 7.86 9.79 4.91
C LEU A 103 8.12 10.87 3.85
N PRO A 104 9.37 11.36 3.62
CA PRO A 104 9.62 12.35 2.59
C PRO A 104 9.28 11.87 1.19
N ALA A 105 9.64 10.62 0.85
CA ALA A 105 9.38 10.06 -0.47
C ALA A 105 7.87 9.90 -0.71
N CYS A 106 7.13 9.28 0.22
CA CYS A 106 5.70 9.08 0.06
C CYS A 106 4.92 10.40 0.06
N PHE A 107 5.31 11.36 0.92
CA PHE A 107 4.69 12.68 0.93
C PHE A 107 4.90 13.43 -0.39
N TYR A 108 6.13 13.42 -0.90
CA TYR A 108 6.46 14.06 -2.18
C TYR A 108 5.71 13.41 -3.35
N LEU A 109 5.65 12.09 -3.38
CA LEU A 109 4.89 11.36 -4.40
C LEU A 109 3.38 11.65 -4.30
N ALA A 110 2.80 11.66 -3.10
CA ALA A 110 1.40 12.05 -2.91
C ALA A 110 1.15 13.48 -3.41
N TRP A 111 2.04 14.42 -3.08
CA TRP A 111 1.95 15.80 -3.56
C TRP A 111 1.94 15.89 -5.09
N LEU A 112 2.83 15.16 -5.77
CA LEU A 112 2.89 15.13 -7.24
C LEU A 112 1.67 14.46 -7.88
N CYS A 113 1.07 13.47 -7.21
CA CYS A 113 -0.10 12.76 -7.72
C CYS A 113 -1.40 13.56 -7.60
N TRP A 114 -1.47 14.51 -6.67
CA TRP A 114 -2.68 15.32 -6.46
C TRP A 114 -3.11 16.14 -7.70
N PRO A 115 -2.25 16.96 -8.33
CA PRO A 115 -2.62 17.67 -9.54
C PRO A 115 -2.93 16.73 -10.72
N MET A 116 -2.27 15.59 -10.81
CA MET A 116 -2.56 14.58 -11.83
C MET A 116 -3.99 14.02 -11.70
N PHE A 117 -4.42 13.75 -10.45
CA PHE A 117 -5.79 13.32 -10.17
C PHE A 117 -6.81 14.42 -10.47
N THR A 118 -6.60 15.65 -9.96
CA THR A 118 -7.54 16.78 -10.13
C THR A 118 -7.73 17.16 -11.59
N LEU A 119 -6.65 17.17 -12.36
CA LEU A 119 -6.71 17.43 -13.80
C LEU A 119 -7.57 16.36 -14.53
N SER A 120 -7.31 15.08 -14.23
CA SER A 120 -8.06 13.96 -14.81
C SER A 120 -9.54 13.99 -14.44
N TRP A 121 -9.85 14.40 -13.20
CA TRP A 121 -11.22 14.57 -12.71
C TRP A 121 -11.95 15.67 -13.47
N HIS A 122 -11.34 16.87 -13.59
CA HIS A 122 -11.96 18.01 -14.28
C HIS A 122 -12.14 17.79 -15.78
N GLN A 123 -11.24 17.05 -16.41
CA GLN A 123 -11.31 16.76 -17.85
C GLN A 123 -12.18 15.54 -18.17
N ASN A 124 -12.71 14.83 -17.17
CA ASN A 124 -13.37 13.54 -17.37
C ASN A 124 -12.55 12.60 -18.28
N GLU A 125 -11.25 12.54 -18.01
CA GLU A 125 -10.28 11.81 -18.85
C GLU A 125 -10.69 10.34 -19.01
N VAL A 126 -10.80 9.92 -20.27
CA VAL A 126 -11.12 8.55 -20.66
C VAL A 126 -9.90 7.90 -21.29
N SER A 127 -9.78 6.59 -21.20
CA SER A 127 -8.74 5.83 -21.85
C SER A 127 -8.80 6.01 -23.37
N SER A 128 -7.62 6.05 -24.01
CA SER A 128 -7.50 6.09 -25.46
C SER A 128 -7.84 4.77 -26.17
N ASN A 129 -8.03 3.69 -25.40
CA ASN A 129 -8.39 2.40 -25.93
C ASN A 129 -9.88 2.36 -26.33
N ALA A 130 -10.22 1.60 -27.37
CA ALA A 130 -11.60 1.40 -27.77
C ALA A 130 -12.41 0.74 -26.62
N GLY A 131 -13.49 1.40 -26.16
CA GLY A 131 -14.28 0.94 -25.01
C GLY A 131 -13.56 1.08 -23.66
N GLY A 132 -12.56 1.98 -23.58
CA GLY A 132 -11.78 2.21 -22.38
C GLY A 132 -12.52 2.92 -21.26
N LEU A 133 -12.00 2.80 -20.03
CA LEU A 133 -12.62 3.30 -18.82
C LEU A 133 -12.19 4.74 -18.49
N ILE A 134 -12.94 5.38 -17.58
CA ILE A 134 -12.60 6.69 -17.02
C ILE A 134 -11.33 6.56 -16.17
N ARG A 135 -10.34 7.42 -16.35
CA ARG A 135 -9.00 7.30 -15.74
C ARG A 135 -8.86 7.89 -14.35
N TRP A 136 -9.69 8.84 -13.95
CA TRP A 136 -9.53 9.49 -12.65
C TRP A 136 -9.58 8.53 -11.44
N PRO A 137 -10.34 7.39 -11.45
CA PRO A 137 -10.35 6.50 -10.29
C PRO A 137 -8.98 5.86 -10.01
N VAL A 138 -8.26 5.41 -11.05
CA VAL A 138 -6.93 4.83 -10.85
C VAL A 138 -5.93 5.89 -10.38
N LYS A 139 -6.03 7.14 -10.88
CA LYS A 139 -5.18 8.24 -10.41
C LYS A 139 -5.47 8.61 -8.96
N LEU A 140 -6.73 8.54 -8.52
CA LEU A 140 -7.09 8.67 -7.10
C LEU A 140 -6.48 7.57 -6.25
N ILE A 141 -6.50 6.32 -6.73
CA ILE A 141 -5.88 5.18 -6.04
C ILE A 141 -4.38 5.41 -5.83
N ILE A 142 -3.68 5.98 -6.82
CA ILE A 142 -2.25 6.30 -6.70
C ILE A 142 -2.01 7.31 -5.58
N PHE A 143 -2.75 8.41 -5.59
CA PHE A 143 -2.68 9.43 -4.53
C PHE A 143 -3.02 8.84 -3.15
N ALA A 144 -4.14 8.11 -3.05
CA ALA A 144 -4.60 7.52 -1.79
C ALA A 144 -3.61 6.49 -1.23
N GLY A 145 -2.95 5.70 -2.09
CA GLY A 145 -1.95 4.73 -1.68
C GLY A 145 -0.74 5.39 -1.02
N PHE A 146 -0.18 6.43 -1.64
CA PHE A 146 0.94 7.17 -1.03
C PHE A 146 0.51 7.93 0.22
N ALA A 147 -0.68 8.51 0.26
CA ALA A 147 -1.22 9.16 1.46
C ALA A 147 -1.38 8.15 2.62
N LEU A 148 -1.92 6.96 2.35
CA LEU A 148 -2.04 5.89 3.33
C LEU A 148 -0.67 5.41 3.84
N LEU A 149 0.34 5.31 2.97
CA LEU A 149 1.70 5.00 3.39
C LEU A 149 2.29 6.06 4.32
N VAL A 150 2.01 7.34 4.09
CA VAL A 150 2.41 8.42 5.01
C VAL A 150 1.73 8.22 6.37
N PHE A 151 0.42 8.01 6.42
CA PHE A 151 -0.29 7.78 7.68
C PHE A 151 0.21 6.53 8.40
N GLN A 152 0.41 5.43 7.68
CA GLN A 152 0.94 4.21 8.28
C GLN A 152 2.39 4.39 8.75
N GLY A 153 3.23 5.12 8.01
CA GLY A 153 4.59 5.47 8.42
C GLY A 153 4.60 6.26 9.74
N ILE A 154 3.67 7.22 9.89
CA ILE A 154 3.49 7.96 11.16
C ILE A 154 3.05 7.01 12.28
N SER A 155 2.11 6.10 12.03
CA SER A 155 1.69 5.07 13.00
C SER A 155 2.87 4.23 13.46
N GLU A 156 3.67 3.72 12.53
CA GLU A 156 4.86 2.92 12.80
C GLU A 156 5.92 3.70 13.58
N LEU A 157 6.11 4.98 13.28
CA LEU A 157 7.02 5.86 14.02
C LEU A 157 6.56 6.02 15.49
N ILE A 158 5.28 6.27 15.73
CA ILE A 158 4.70 6.40 17.07
C ILE A 158 4.94 5.11 17.88
N LYS A 159 4.72 3.93 17.27
CA LYS A 159 4.92 2.63 17.92
C LYS A 159 6.39 2.39 18.28
N ARG A 160 7.32 2.66 17.36
CA ARG A 160 8.77 2.48 17.61
C ARG A 160 9.31 3.43 18.67
N VAL A 161 8.88 4.69 18.65
CA VAL A 161 9.23 5.65 19.72
C VAL A 161 8.60 5.24 21.05
N GLY A 162 7.38 4.69 21.03
CA GLY A 162 6.72 4.12 22.21
C GLY A 162 7.49 2.93 22.79
N ALA A 163 8.02 2.06 21.92
CA ALA A 163 8.81 0.91 22.32
C ALA A 163 10.17 1.32 22.94
N LEU A 164 10.85 2.32 22.37
CA LEU A 164 12.08 2.88 22.97
C LEU A 164 11.86 3.43 24.38
N LYS A 165 10.64 3.94 24.67
CA LYS A 165 10.25 4.45 26.00
C LYS A 165 9.66 3.38 26.93
N GLY A 166 9.60 2.12 26.49
CA GLY A 166 9.00 1.03 27.26
C GLY A 166 7.47 1.10 27.45
N LEU A 167 6.79 1.93 26.65
CA LEU A 167 5.34 2.15 26.72
C LEU A 167 4.53 1.29 25.76
N TYR A 168 5.21 0.60 24.85
CA TYR A 168 4.62 -0.26 23.84
C TYR A 168 5.51 -1.49 23.61
N ALA A 169 4.92 -2.68 23.67
CA ALA A 169 5.63 -3.92 23.37
C ALA A 169 5.59 -4.17 21.86
N LEU A 170 6.71 -3.90 21.18
CA LEU A 170 6.92 -4.36 19.79
C LEU A 170 7.58 -5.73 19.83
N ASP A 171 7.09 -6.66 19.04
CA ASP A 171 7.83 -7.89 18.76
C ASP A 171 9.05 -7.53 17.90
N THR A 172 10.20 -7.44 18.57
CA THR A 172 11.48 -7.17 17.92
C THR A 172 12.24 -8.45 17.59
N LYS A 173 11.62 -9.62 17.78
CA LYS A 173 12.22 -10.90 17.41
C LYS A 173 12.31 -10.95 15.88
N TYR A 174 13.53 -11.09 15.42
CA TYR A 174 13.80 -11.37 14.02
C TYR A 174 13.57 -12.88 13.80
N GLU A 175 12.50 -13.24 13.14
CA GLU A 175 12.31 -14.60 12.65
C GLU A 175 13.04 -14.74 11.31
N LYS A 176 14.04 -15.63 11.26
CA LYS A 176 14.68 -15.96 9.99
C LYS A 176 13.62 -16.53 9.04
N PRO A 177 13.52 -15.98 7.79
CA PRO A 177 12.69 -16.63 6.80
C PRO A 177 13.13 -18.09 6.64
N LEU A 178 12.18 -19.00 6.57
CA LEU A 178 12.43 -20.41 6.22
C LEU A 178 13.01 -20.43 4.80
N GLN A 179 14.32 -20.71 4.70
CA GLN A 179 14.98 -21.03 3.43
C GLN A 179 14.78 -22.48 3.10
#